data_d6c05f59a019834c5705882ec85372a1
#
_entry.id   d6c05f59a019834c5705882ec85372a1
#
_cell.length_a   1.000
_cell.length_b   1.000
_cell.length_c   1.000
_cell.angle_alpha   90.00
_cell.angle_beta   90.00
_cell.angle_gamma   90.00
#
_symmetry.space_group_name_H-M   'P 1'
#
loop_
_entity.id
_entity.type
_entity.pdbx_description
1 polymer ?
#
loop_
_entity_poly.entity_id
_entity_poly.type
_entity_poly.pdbx_seq_one_letter_code
_entity_poly.pdbx_strand_id
1 'polypeptide(L)'
;MRYPVSAPRSVLLAAGLLLVLPQPALAGDRQIRPFAGATFNAGTSFFRPDDSIGKNLVIGASAVFISEIFGIEADVADVPGFFESDASALVIDSRVTTFTGNFVIAAPHRMTEYSLRPYIVAGGGLMRIRTTTAQNVFDVSSFLPAFDVGAGVVGFLTNRAGVGWEVRRFQNIGGRSNTAGLTFGPEDLSFWRATMSVAIRY
;
A
#
# COMPACT_ATOMS: atom_id res chain seq x y z
N MET A 1 34.56 -9.99 -16.62
CA MET A 1 34.33 -8.53 -16.68
C MET A 1 33.05 -8.23 -15.92
N ARG A 2 33.15 -7.53 -14.80
CA ARG A 2 31.98 -7.15 -13.96
C ARG A 2 31.61 -5.71 -14.29
N TYR A 3 30.43 -5.47 -14.80
CA TYR A 3 29.89 -4.12 -14.97
C TYR A 3 29.22 -3.68 -13.65
N PRO A 4 29.55 -2.51 -13.09
CA PRO A 4 28.84 -1.99 -11.94
C PRO A 4 27.48 -1.45 -12.38
N VAL A 5 26.40 -2.01 -11.82
CA VAL A 5 25.04 -1.51 -11.99
C VAL A 5 24.92 -0.24 -11.13
N SER A 6 24.99 0.91 -11.77
CA SER A 6 24.71 2.19 -11.12
C SER A 6 23.21 2.34 -10.93
N ALA A 7 22.76 2.39 -9.69
CA ALA A 7 21.37 2.71 -9.35
C ALA A 7 21.01 4.11 -9.90
N PRO A 8 19.85 4.29 -10.52
CA PRO A 8 19.43 5.60 -11.05
C PRO A 8 19.16 6.57 -9.91
N ARG A 9 20.03 7.54 -9.76
CA ARG A 9 19.89 8.69 -8.82
C ARG A 9 18.64 9.55 -9.09
N SER A 10 17.95 9.31 -10.19
CA SER A 10 16.79 10.09 -10.63
C SER A 10 15.52 9.88 -9.78
N VAL A 11 15.40 8.77 -9.07
CA VAL A 11 14.20 8.46 -8.26
C VAL A 11 14.18 9.26 -6.95
N LEU A 12 15.34 9.57 -6.39
CA LEU A 12 15.44 10.36 -5.15
C LEU A 12 15.16 11.85 -5.36
N LEU A 13 15.42 12.38 -6.57
CA LEU A 13 15.13 13.78 -6.92
C LEU A 13 13.64 14.04 -7.17
N ALA A 14 12.89 13.06 -7.67
CA ALA A 14 11.45 13.20 -7.89
C ALA A 14 10.64 13.23 -6.58
N ALA A 15 11.09 12.50 -5.55
CA ALA A 15 10.45 12.52 -4.23
C ALA A 15 10.68 13.85 -3.48
N GLY A 16 11.81 14.51 -3.70
CA GLY A 16 12.13 15.80 -3.07
C GLY A 16 11.39 16.99 -3.68
N LEU A 17 11.01 16.92 -4.95
CA LEU A 17 10.39 18.05 -5.66
C LEU A 17 8.90 18.23 -5.32
N LEU A 18 8.23 17.20 -4.84
CA LEU A 18 6.82 17.26 -4.41
C LEU A 18 6.61 18.02 -3.10
N LEU A 19 7.68 18.31 -2.35
CA LEU A 19 7.61 19.03 -1.07
C LEU A 19 7.70 20.55 -1.19
N VAL A 20 7.96 21.10 -2.38
CA VAL A 20 8.25 22.53 -2.59
C VAL A 20 7.18 23.27 -3.40
N LEU A 21 6.02 22.67 -3.62
CA LEU A 21 4.92 23.40 -4.29
C LEU A 21 4.41 24.54 -3.39
N PRO A 22 4.28 25.80 -3.91
CA PRO A 22 3.71 26.91 -3.16
C PRO A 22 2.29 26.55 -2.75
N GLN A 23 2.04 26.58 -1.45
CA GLN A 23 0.83 26.08 -0.85
C GLN A 23 -0.27 27.15 -0.92
N PRO A 24 -1.36 26.95 -1.65
CA PRO A 24 -2.55 27.74 -1.42
C PRO A 24 -2.96 27.52 0.06
N ALA A 25 -3.32 28.60 0.74
CA ALA A 25 -3.79 28.57 2.14
C ALA A 25 -5.20 27.92 2.22
N LEU A 26 -5.30 26.65 1.81
CA LEU A 26 -6.44 25.81 2.08
C LEU A 26 -6.31 25.37 3.54
N ALA A 27 -7.22 25.83 4.37
CA ALA A 27 -7.36 25.39 5.76
C ALA A 27 -7.70 23.88 5.76
N GLY A 28 -6.68 23.04 5.71
CA GLY A 28 -6.80 21.59 5.69
C GLY A 28 -5.76 20.96 6.59
N ASP A 29 -6.09 19.80 7.11
CA ASP A 29 -5.25 19.00 7.98
C ASP A 29 -4.28 18.18 7.11
N ARG A 30 -2.98 18.47 7.22
CA ARG A 30 -1.91 17.78 6.49
C ARG A 30 -1.21 16.82 7.42
N GLN A 31 -1.12 15.59 7.01
CA GLN A 31 -0.58 14.53 7.85
C GLN A 31 0.35 13.64 7.05
N ILE A 32 1.45 13.22 7.68
CA ILE A 32 2.25 12.08 7.25
C ILE A 32 2.00 10.97 8.27
N ARG A 33 1.70 9.76 7.77
CA ARG A 33 1.33 8.61 8.58
C ARG A 33 2.22 7.42 8.25
N PRO A 34 3.43 7.28 8.84
CA PRO A 34 4.14 6.01 8.84
C PRO A 34 3.30 4.96 9.56
N PHE A 35 3.25 3.75 9.01
CA PHE A 35 2.45 2.66 9.56
C PHE A 35 3.17 1.31 9.46
N ALA A 36 2.76 0.40 10.33
CA ALA A 36 3.07 -1.01 10.27
C ALA A 36 1.82 -1.84 10.59
N GLY A 37 1.80 -3.08 10.13
CA GLY A 37 0.66 -3.96 10.35
C GLY A 37 0.83 -5.32 9.73
N ALA A 38 -0.28 -5.94 9.37
CA ALA A 38 -0.29 -7.26 8.77
C ALA A 38 -1.30 -7.34 7.62
N THR A 39 -0.96 -8.16 6.63
CA THR A 39 -1.89 -8.63 5.60
C THR A 39 -2.51 -9.95 6.05
N PHE A 40 -3.74 -10.22 5.63
CA PHE A 40 -4.46 -11.44 5.93
C PHE A 40 -5.52 -11.74 4.86
N ASN A 41 -5.99 -12.99 4.84
CA ASN A 41 -7.01 -13.46 3.90
C ASN A 41 -6.66 -13.10 2.45
N ALA A 42 -5.42 -13.38 2.05
CA ALA A 42 -4.98 -13.18 0.70
C ALA A 42 -5.47 -14.34 -0.16
N GLY A 43 -6.22 -14.02 -1.23
CA GLY A 43 -6.66 -14.94 -2.26
C GLY A 43 -5.87 -14.70 -3.53
N THR A 44 -5.39 -15.77 -4.15
CA THR A 44 -4.71 -15.72 -5.45
C THR A 44 -5.13 -16.92 -6.28
N SER A 45 -5.28 -16.72 -7.59
CA SER A 45 -5.51 -17.82 -8.53
C SER A 45 -4.25 -18.60 -8.89
N PHE A 46 -3.06 -18.15 -8.43
CA PHE A 46 -1.77 -18.80 -8.69
C PHE A 46 -1.55 -20.09 -7.91
N PHE A 47 -2.19 -20.25 -6.77
CA PHE A 47 -2.03 -21.39 -5.86
C PHE A 47 -3.36 -22.10 -5.63
N ARG A 48 -3.30 -23.38 -5.23
CA ARG A 48 -4.49 -24.15 -4.90
C ARG A 48 -5.34 -23.44 -3.85
N PRO A 49 -6.68 -23.51 -3.93
CA PRO A 49 -7.58 -22.80 -3.01
C PRO A 49 -7.42 -23.15 -1.52
N ASP A 50 -6.68 -24.21 -1.21
CA ASP A 50 -6.46 -24.68 0.18
C ASP A 50 -5.23 -24.10 0.87
N ASP A 51 -4.32 -23.42 0.14
CA ASP A 51 -3.18 -22.75 0.76
C ASP A 51 -3.56 -21.31 1.12
N SER A 52 -4.00 -21.11 2.36
CA SER A 52 -4.16 -19.75 2.89
C SER A 52 -2.78 -19.10 2.99
N ILE A 53 -2.56 -18.05 2.18
CA ILE A 53 -1.36 -17.22 2.31
C ILE A 53 -1.32 -16.68 3.73
N GLY A 54 -0.23 -16.92 4.43
CA GLY A 54 -0.03 -16.57 5.83
C GLY A 54 -0.20 -15.08 6.12
N LYS A 55 -0.17 -14.72 7.38
CA LYS A 55 -0.14 -13.32 7.81
C LYS A 55 1.26 -12.77 7.56
N ASN A 56 1.39 -11.76 6.70
CA ASN A 56 2.67 -11.14 6.39
C ASN A 56 2.74 -9.74 6.97
N LEU A 57 3.93 -9.37 7.44
CA LEU A 57 4.20 -8.03 7.94
C LEU A 57 4.09 -7.03 6.79
N VAL A 58 3.44 -5.90 7.02
CA VAL A 58 3.41 -4.76 6.11
C VAL A 58 3.99 -3.53 6.78
N ILE A 59 4.80 -2.79 6.06
CA ILE A 59 5.33 -1.49 6.46
C ILE A 59 5.08 -0.48 5.35
N GLY A 60 4.85 0.78 5.74
CA GLY A 60 4.59 1.80 4.74
C GLY A 60 4.41 3.19 5.33
N ALA A 61 3.98 4.11 4.46
CA ALA A 61 3.64 5.46 4.86
C ALA A 61 2.56 6.02 3.94
N SER A 62 1.72 6.89 4.48
CA SER A 62 0.78 7.68 3.68
C SER A 62 0.93 9.17 3.94
N ALA A 63 0.67 9.97 2.90
CA ALA A 63 0.54 11.41 2.98
C ALA A 63 -0.92 11.76 2.76
N VAL A 64 -1.53 12.43 3.73
CA VAL A 64 -2.97 12.69 3.77
C VAL A 64 -3.21 14.19 3.85
N PHE A 65 -4.11 14.67 3.02
CA PHE A 65 -4.66 16.01 3.09
C PHE A 65 -6.17 15.93 3.25
N ILE A 66 -6.71 16.40 4.34
CA ILE A 66 -8.15 16.38 4.63
C ILE A 66 -8.62 17.81 4.92
N SER A 67 -9.59 18.27 4.15
CA SER A 67 -10.36 19.47 4.47
C SER A 67 -11.32 19.18 5.63
N GLU A 68 -12.49 19.78 5.67
CA GLU A 68 -13.45 19.52 6.77
C GLU A 68 -14.04 18.10 6.74
N ILE A 69 -14.32 17.56 5.53
CA ILE A 69 -14.94 16.24 5.34
C ILE A 69 -14.17 15.44 4.30
N PHE A 70 -13.79 16.08 3.21
CA PHE A 70 -13.16 15.43 2.05
C PHE A 70 -11.66 15.59 2.08
N GLY A 71 -10.97 14.58 1.62
CA GLY A 71 -9.52 14.58 1.53
C GLY A 71 -9.00 13.69 0.40
N ILE A 72 -7.69 13.77 0.23
CA ILE A 72 -6.92 12.92 -0.66
C ILE A 72 -5.76 12.28 0.11
N GLU A 73 -5.38 11.10 -0.32
CA GLU A 73 -4.27 10.36 0.26
C GLU A 73 -3.40 9.77 -0.85
N ALA A 74 -2.09 9.79 -0.63
CA ALA A 74 -1.13 8.97 -1.35
C ALA A 74 -0.57 7.95 -0.35
N ASP A 75 -0.66 6.66 -0.69
CA ASP A 75 -0.24 5.54 0.17
C ASP A 75 0.83 4.72 -0.55
N VAL A 76 1.86 4.33 0.18
CA VAL A 76 2.87 3.39 -0.26
C VAL A 76 3.13 2.37 0.83
N ALA A 77 3.06 1.09 0.46
CA ALA A 77 3.34 0.00 1.38
C ALA A 77 4.16 -1.11 0.73
N ASP A 78 4.92 -1.81 1.54
CA ASP A 78 5.74 -2.94 1.16
C ASP A 78 5.43 -4.14 2.07
N VAL A 79 5.25 -5.30 1.44
CA VAL A 79 4.96 -6.57 2.12
C VAL A 79 6.04 -7.56 1.72
N PRO A 80 7.11 -7.70 2.50
CA PRO A 80 8.12 -8.72 2.27
C PRO A 80 7.54 -10.10 2.61
N GLY A 81 8.00 -11.14 1.90
CA GLY A 81 7.61 -12.52 2.16
C GLY A 81 6.14 -12.85 1.84
N PHE A 82 5.49 -12.09 0.95
CA PHE A 82 4.04 -12.22 0.70
C PHE A 82 3.61 -13.63 0.26
N PHE A 83 4.44 -14.34 -0.53
CA PHE A 83 4.16 -15.68 -1.03
C PHE A 83 5.00 -16.76 -0.35
N GLU A 84 5.70 -16.45 0.74
CA GLU A 84 6.47 -17.43 1.50
C GLU A 84 5.50 -18.30 2.33
N SER A 85 5.37 -19.55 1.94
CA SER A 85 4.63 -20.55 2.68
C SER A 85 5.64 -21.56 3.25
N ASP A 86 5.54 -21.87 4.53
CA ASP A 86 6.47 -22.77 5.25
C ASP A 86 6.60 -24.19 4.66
N ALA A 87 5.78 -24.55 3.69
CA ALA A 87 5.69 -25.92 3.17
C ALA A 87 6.39 -26.18 1.82
N SER A 88 6.85 -25.13 1.11
CA SER A 88 7.43 -25.31 -0.24
C SER A 88 8.61 -24.38 -0.47
N ALA A 89 9.81 -24.86 -0.28
CA ALA A 89 11.09 -24.15 -0.46
C ALA A 89 11.40 -23.71 -1.92
N LEU A 90 10.39 -23.46 -2.76
CA LEU A 90 10.54 -23.08 -4.16
C LEU A 90 10.62 -21.57 -4.38
N VAL A 91 10.08 -20.76 -3.50
CA VAL A 91 10.12 -19.30 -3.55
C VAL A 91 11.04 -18.79 -2.45
N ILE A 92 12.17 -18.19 -2.81
CA ILE A 92 13.19 -17.75 -1.85
C ILE A 92 12.97 -16.32 -1.41
N ASP A 93 12.43 -15.45 -2.26
CA ASP A 93 12.13 -14.07 -1.93
C ASP A 93 10.90 -13.62 -2.72
N SER A 94 9.92 -13.12 -2.03
CA SER A 94 8.71 -12.57 -2.62
C SER A 94 8.37 -11.24 -1.97
N ARG A 95 7.95 -10.26 -2.77
CA ARG A 95 7.65 -8.92 -2.30
C ARG A 95 6.49 -8.33 -3.08
N VAL A 96 5.53 -7.76 -2.35
CA VAL A 96 4.43 -7.00 -2.93
C VAL A 96 4.53 -5.55 -2.46
N THR A 97 4.68 -4.62 -3.40
CA THR A 97 4.70 -3.18 -3.11
C THR A 97 3.45 -2.55 -3.71
N THR A 98 2.70 -1.78 -2.93
CA THR A 98 1.51 -1.06 -3.38
C THR A 98 1.77 0.44 -3.43
N PHE A 99 1.22 1.11 -4.45
CA PHE A 99 1.19 2.57 -4.60
C PHE A 99 -0.23 2.95 -4.96
N THR A 100 -0.93 3.67 -4.08
CA THR A 100 -2.32 4.08 -4.34
C THR A 100 -2.54 5.56 -4.08
N GLY A 101 -3.47 6.13 -4.87
CA GLY A 101 -4.01 7.46 -4.68
C GLY A 101 -5.49 7.33 -4.33
N ASN A 102 -5.92 7.94 -3.22
CA ASN A 102 -7.21 7.65 -2.62
C ASN A 102 -7.98 8.93 -2.31
N PHE A 103 -9.29 8.82 -2.37
CA PHE A 103 -10.21 9.79 -1.77
C PHE A 103 -10.52 9.37 -0.35
N VAL A 104 -10.56 10.34 0.55
CA VAL A 104 -10.85 10.16 1.98
C VAL A 104 -12.09 10.95 2.32
N ILE A 105 -13.03 10.32 3.02
CA ILE A 105 -14.19 10.97 3.62
C ILE A 105 -14.09 10.76 5.12
N ALA A 106 -13.88 11.84 5.86
CA ALA A 106 -13.70 11.82 7.30
C ALA A 106 -14.87 12.50 8.01
N ALA A 107 -15.21 12.03 9.20
CA ALA A 107 -16.22 12.68 10.02
C ALA A 107 -15.84 14.14 10.32
N PRO A 108 -16.80 15.08 10.29
CA PRO A 108 -16.56 16.47 10.64
C PRO A 108 -16.06 16.59 12.08
N HIS A 109 -15.14 17.51 12.34
CA HIS A 109 -14.61 17.74 13.70
C HIS A 109 -15.68 18.02 14.76
N ARG A 110 -16.81 18.60 14.36
CA ARG A 110 -17.94 18.89 15.24
C ARG A 110 -18.66 17.65 15.79
N MET A 111 -18.48 16.50 15.13
CA MET A 111 -19.14 15.23 15.47
C MET A 111 -18.19 14.26 16.20
N THR A 112 -16.94 14.65 16.39
CA THR A 112 -15.92 13.76 16.95
C THR A 112 -15.59 14.17 18.37
N GLU A 113 -16.06 13.37 19.33
CA GLU A 113 -15.63 13.47 20.73
C GLU A 113 -14.22 12.89 20.89
N TYR A 114 -13.45 13.39 21.86
CA TYR A 114 -12.12 12.89 22.23
C TYR A 114 -11.08 12.88 21.10
N SER A 115 -11.20 13.80 20.13
CA SER A 115 -10.25 13.90 19.00
C SER A 115 -10.16 12.63 18.11
N LEU A 116 -11.06 11.67 18.27
CA LEU A 116 -11.16 10.48 17.44
C LEU A 116 -11.93 10.78 16.16
N ARG A 117 -11.27 10.67 15.02
CA ARG A 117 -11.84 10.99 13.71
C ARG A 117 -11.95 9.74 12.85
N PRO A 118 -13.12 9.11 12.73
CA PRO A 118 -13.33 8.03 11.80
C PRO A 118 -13.33 8.52 10.35
N TYR A 119 -12.87 7.69 9.44
CA TYR A 119 -12.85 7.97 8.00
C TYR A 119 -13.03 6.69 7.18
N ILE A 120 -13.48 6.89 5.96
CA ILE A 120 -13.47 5.88 4.92
C ILE A 120 -12.54 6.32 3.80
N VAL A 121 -11.95 5.37 3.10
CA VAL A 121 -11.00 5.61 2.04
C VAL A 121 -11.31 4.69 0.87
N ALA A 122 -11.20 5.20 -0.35
CA ALA A 122 -11.34 4.42 -1.57
C ALA A 122 -10.48 5.04 -2.68
N GLY A 123 -9.84 4.20 -3.45
CA GLY A 123 -8.98 4.67 -4.51
C GLY A 123 -8.43 3.58 -5.39
N GLY A 124 -7.33 3.89 -6.05
CA GLY A 124 -6.67 2.95 -6.93
C GLY A 124 -5.22 3.32 -7.20
N GLY A 125 -4.52 2.38 -7.82
CA GLY A 125 -3.11 2.55 -8.08
C GLY A 125 -2.49 1.33 -8.72
N LEU A 126 -1.24 1.07 -8.37
CA LEU A 126 -0.43 0.00 -8.92
C LEU A 126 0.07 -0.92 -7.80
N MET A 127 0.00 -2.19 -8.07
CA MET A 127 0.57 -3.25 -7.25
C MET A 127 1.75 -3.85 -8.00
N ARG A 128 2.94 -3.80 -7.42
CA ARG A 128 4.16 -4.39 -7.98
C ARG A 128 4.47 -5.67 -7.26
N ILE A 129 4.51 -6.76 -8.01
CA ILE A 129 4.89 -8.08 -7.53
C ILE A 129 6.32 -8.35 -7.98
N ARG A 130 7.17 -8.82 -7.08
CA ARG A 130 8.50 -9.36 -7.37
C ARG A 130 8.62 -10.75 -6.79
N THR A 131 9.08 -11.68 -7.59
CA THR A 131 9.36 -13.05 -7.15
C THR A 131 10.71 -13.46 -7.69
N THR A 132 11.61 -13.91 -6.82
CA THR A 132 12.93 -14.46 -7.18
C THR A 132 12.94 -15.95 -6.89
N THR A 133 13.24 -16.74 -7.89
CA THR A 133 13.35 -18.20 -7.77
C THR A 133 14.77 -18.62 -7.41
N ALA A 134 14.93 -19.72 -6.66
CA ALA A 134 16.19 -20.25 -6.12
C ALA A 134 17.33 -20.43 -7.12
N GLN A 135 17.03 -20.50 -8.40
CA GLN A 135 18.03 -20.74 -9.47
C GLN A 135 18.33 -19.50 -10.31
N ASN A 136 17.86 -18.30 -9.93
CA ASN A 136 18.05 -17.05 -10.70
C ASN A 136 17.64 -17.15 -12.19
N VAL A 137 16.77 -18.09 -12.55
CA VAL A 137 16.38 -18.35 -13.95
C VAL A 137 15.23 -17.47 -14.39
N PHE A 138 14.39 -16.98 -13.43
CA PHE A 138 13.26 -16.12 -13.75
C PHE A 138 13.05 -15.05 -12.66
N ASP A 139 13.52 -13.83 -12.92
CA ASP A 139 13.09 -12.64 -12.20
C ASP A 139 11.81 -12.11 -12.87
N VAL A 140 10.67 -12.33 -12.24
CA VAL A 140 9.39 -11.79 -12.70
C VAL A 140 9.05 -10.54 -11.89
N SER A 141 8.96 -9.40 -12.58
CA SER A 141 8.36 -8.19 -11.99
C SER A 141 7.13 -7.80 -12.80
N SER A 142 5.99 -7.83 -12.18
CA SER A 142 4.71 -7.44 -12.81
C SER A 142 4.10 -6.24 -12.10
N PHE A 143 3.50 -5.34 -12.88
CA PHE A 143 2.69 -4.24 -12.38
C PHE A 143 1.24 -4.53 -12.68
N LEU A 144 0.42 -4.57 -11.65
CA LEU A 144 -1.01 -4.81 -11.76
C LEU A 144 -1.78 -3.57 -11.32
N PRO A 145 -2.72 -3.05 -12.13
CA PRO A 145 -3.63 -2.03 -11.67
C PRO A 145 -4.50 -2.63 -10.56
N ALA A 146 -4.69 -1.87 -9.49
CA ALA A 146 -5.45 -2.30 -8.33
C ALA A 146 -6.33 -1.17 -7.81
N PHE A 147 -7.41 -1.53 -7.14
CA PHE A 147 -8.18 -0.62 -6.33
C PHE A 147 -8.14 -1.04 -4.87
N ASP A 148 -8.39 -0.08 -3.99
CA ASP A 148 -8.52 -0.32 -2.57
C ASP A 148 -9.72 0.42 -1.97
N VAL A 149 -10.27 -0.17 -0.94
CA VAL A 149 -11.33 0.41 -0.12
C VAL A 149 -11.09 0.04 1.33
N GLY A 150 -11.32 1.00 2.22
CA GLY A 150 -11.07 0.77 3.62
C GLY A 150 -11.76 1.75 4.54
N ALA A 151 -11.57 1.52 5.82
CA ALA A 151 -12.03 2.40 6.88
C ALA A 151 -10.99 2.45 8.00
N GLY A 152 -10.94 3.57 8.67
CA GLY A 152 -10.02 3.77 9.77
C GLY A 152 -10.51 4.81 10.74
N VAL A 153 -9.72 4.97 11.78
CA VAL A 153 -9.89 6.02 12.79
C VAL A 153 -8.52 6.59 13.14
N VAL A 154 -8.44 7.91 13.27
CA VAL A 154 -7.26 8.61 13.77
C VAL A 154 -7.63 9.41 15.00
N GLY A 155 -6.82 9.29 16.04
CA GLY A 155 -6.95 10.07 17.28
C GLY A 155 -5.70 10.89 17.53
N PHE A 156 -5.87 12.18 17.82
CA PHE A 156 -4.75 13.08 18.12
C PHE A 156 -4.56 13.21 19.62
N LEU A 157 -3.39 12.81 20.10
CA LEU A 157 -2.99 12.95 21.50
C LEU A 157 -2.45 14.35 21.79
N THR A 158 -1.90 14.99 20.78
CA THR A 158 -1.41 16.38 20.81
C THR A 158 -1.86 17.10 19.55
N ASN A 159 -1.62 18.40 19.44
CA ASN A 159 -1.92 19.17 18.23
C ASN A 159 -1.15 18.67 16.98
N ARG A 160 -0.06 17.93 17.16
CA ARG A 160 0.83 17.50 16.07
C ARG A 160 0.97 15.98 15.93
N ALA A 161 0.68 15.22 16.98
CA ALA A 161 0.89 13.78 16.99
C ALA A 161 -0.38 13.02 17.37
N GLY A 162 -0.67 11.98 16.62
CA GLY A 162 -1.81 11.09 16.80
C GLY A 162 -1.48 9.66 16.50
N VAL A 163 -2.44 8.79 16.72
CA VAL A 163 -2.39 7.36 16.42
C VAL A 163 -3.59 7.01 15.55
N GLY A 164 -3.38 6.17 14.55
CA GLY A 164 -4.45 5.70 13.67
C GLY A 164 -4.49 4.19 13.57
N TRP A 165 -5.67 3.67 13.32
CA TRP A 165 -5.93 2.26 12.95
C TRP A 165 -6.73 2.25 11.68
N GLU A 166 -6.40 1.32 10.79
CA GLU A 166 -7.03 1.23 9.49
C GLU A 166 -7.09 -0.22 9.03
N VAL A 167 -8.20 -0.56 8.37
CA VAL A 167 -8.36 -1.82 7.66
C VAL A 167 -8.74 -1.52 6.23
N ARG A 168 -8.01 -2.08 5.26
CA ARG A 168 -8.24 -1.95 3.81
C ARG A 168 -8.31 -3.29 3.13
N ARG A 169 -9.12 -3.36 2.11
CA ARG A 169 -9.13 -4.43 1.13
C ARG A 169 -8.51 -3.92 -0.16
N PHE A 170 -7.55 -4.66 -0.66
CA PHE A 170 -6.94 -4.48 -1.97
C PHE A 170 -7.44 -5.54 -2.92
N GLN A 171 -7.67 -5.17 -4.18
CA GLN A 171 -8.04 -6.09 -5.23
C GLN A 171 -7.46 -5.58 -6.55
N ASN A 172 -6.82 -6.46 -7.33
CA ASN A 172 -6.39 -6.10 -8.66
C ASN A 172 -7.60 -5.98 -9.61
N ILE A 173 -7.46 -5.09 -10.57
CA ILE A 173 -8.43 -4.94 -11.66
C ILE A 173 -7.90 -5.80 -12.80
N GLY A 174 -8.48 -6.97 -13.02
CA GLY A 174 -8.06 -8.03 -13.92
C GLY A 174 -7.23 -7.58 -15.13
N GLY A 175 -6.00 -8.04 -15.21
CA GLY A 175 -5.11 -7.83 -16.32
C GLY A 175 -4.82 -9.16 -17.03
N ARG A 176 -5.20 -9.29 -18.31
CA ARG A 176 -4.64 -10.31 -19.18
C ARG A 176 -3.20 -9.88 -19.49
N SER A 177 -2.24 -10.47 -18.83
CA SER A 177 -0.85 -10.33 -19.22
C SER A 177 -0.57 -11.26 -20.40
N ASN A 178 -0.52 -10.71 -21.61
CA ASN A 178 0.02 -11.38 -22.78
C ASN A 178 1.53 -11.15 -22.81
N THR A 179 2.29 -11.96 -22.08
CA THR A 179 3.73 -11.99 -22.21
C THR A 179 4.13 -13.33 -22.86
N ALA A 180 4.69 -13.26 -24.06
CA ALA A 180 5.32 -14.38 -24.78
C ALA A 180 4.44 -15.62 -25.04
N GLY A 181 3.17 -15.44 -25.46
CA GLY A 181 2.36 -16.54 -26.00
C GLY A 181 1.82 -17.56 -24.98
N LEU A 182 2.03 -17.34 -23.70
CA LEU A 182 1.42 -18.08 -22.62
C LEU A 182 0.31 -17.22 -22.00
N THR A 183 -0.93 -17.62 -22.22
CA THR A 183 -2.10 -16.97 -21.58
C THR A 183 -2.19 -17.53 -20.17
N PHE A 184 -1.64 -16.81 -19.22
CA PHE A 184 -1.98 -17.01 -17.81
C PHE A 184 -3.39 -16.44 -17.61
N GLY A 185 -4.29 -17.20 -16.96
CA GLY A 185 -5.64 -16.76 -16.67
C GLY A 185 -5.69 -15.45 -15.89
N PRO A 186 -6.87 -14.85 -15.66
CA PRO A 186 -6.99 -13.63 -14.88
C PRO A 186 -6.41 -13.86 -13.49
N GLU A 187 -5.30 -13.17 -13.21
CA GLU A 187 -4.62 -13.24 -11.92
C GLU A 187 -5.41 -12.41 -10.93
N ASP A 188 -6.31 -13.05 -10.21
CA ASP A 188 -7.05 -12.40 -9.14
C ASP A 188 -6.20 -12.40 -7.87
N LEU A 189 -5.65 -11.24 -7.53
CA LEU A 189 -4.96 -11.02 -6.27
C LEU A 189 -5.80 -10.08 -5.41
N SER A 190 -6.24 -10.58 -4.27
CA SER A 190 -6.94 -9.77 -3.28
C SER A 190 -6.42 -10.09 -1.87
N PHE A 191 -6.32 -9.08 -1.03
CA PHE A 191 -5.93 -9.25 0.37
C PHE A 191 -6.49 -8.13 1.24
N TRP A 192 -6.57 -8.41 2.53
CA TRP A 192 -6.85 -7.43 3.55
C TRP A 192 -5.55 -6.95 4.21
N ARG A 193 -5.49 -5.68 4.54
CA ARG A 193 -4.42 -5.04 5.28
C ARG A 193 -5.00 -4.38 6.53
N ALA A 194 -4.48 -4.74 7.71
CA ALA A 194 -4.76 -4.04 8.95
C ALA A 194 -3.47 -3.37 9.43
N THR A 195 -3.53 -2.07 9.70
CA THR A 195 -2.37 -1.26 10.05
C THR A 195 -2.63 -0.36 11.25
N MET A 196 -1.56 -0.08 11.97
CA MET A 196 -1.47 0.94 12.99
C MET A 196 -0.47 2.01 12.52
N SER A 197 -0.81 3.26 12.67
CA SER A 197 -0.01 4.39 12.20
C SER A 197 0.24 5.42 13.29
N VAL A 198 1.34 6.15 13.14
CA VAL A 198 1.58 7.41 13.86
C VAL A 198 1.25 8.55 12.91
N ALA A 199 0.26 9.37 13.25
CA ALA A 199 -0.14 10.52 12.46
C ALA A 199 0.64 11.76 12.92
N ILE A 200 1.39 12.37 12.01
CA ILE A 200 2.18 13.59 12.26
C ILE A 200 1.55 14.70 11.43
N ARG A 201 1.09 15.74 12.11
CA ARG A 201 0.47 16.93 11.52
C ARG A 201 1.50 18.06 11.37
N TYR A 202 1.53 18.75 10.23
CA TYR A 202 2.49 19.83 9.94
C TYR A 202 1.86 21.01 9.19
#